data_310440ec95d4a58b66394a2f950b23db
#
_entry.id   310440ec95d4a58b66394a2f950b23db
#
_cell.length_a   1.000
_cell.length_b   1.000
_cell.length_c   1.000
_cell.angle_alpha   90.00
_cell.angle_beta   90.00
_cell.angle_gamma   90.00
#
_symmetry.space_group_name_H-M   'P 1'
#
loop_
_entity.id
_entity.type
_entity.pdbx_description
1 polymer ?
#
loop_
_entity_poly.entity_id
_entity_poly.type
_entity_poly.pdbx_seq_one_letter_code
_entity_poly.pdbx_strand_id
1 'polypeptide(L)'
;SVVGSAAAWITQALPFSPEQGTVVFWLVNLGFVVVLWAVVAVLTVRMAGRRWTDGLMVAVAPGIVLAGTINWDLWAVALLACGMYAWSRGRSLTAGVLFGLGAAMKLYPLLILGPLLILAVRSRRWRPFLLAAGGTVAAWAAVNVPLMVVNVQAWSVFFTFSGERGPGLSSVWHAWDVTAAQAGWAFVPEGSLTLLAYGTFAVCCLGIFVLGVRVRHTPRLAQLTFLVVAAFVLTNKVYSPQFVVWLIPLLALALPRWRDFWVWQTVEALHFFAVWMYLAKGVAETPPQHSMDDSVYVAAILAHMLAVLWLCGRVVWEMLHPAEDLVKRDHGGHPDTDPLAGAYAGPARGRSGQPAAVQA
;
A
#
# COMPACT_ATOMS: atom_id res chain seq x y z
N SER A 1 17.83 -10.91 -2.42
CA SER A 1 16.43 -11.38 -2.25
C SER A 1 16.19 -12.62 -3.10
N VAL A 2 15.28 -13.51 -2.68
CA VAL A 2 14.91 -14.72 -3.44
C VAL A 2 14.47 -14.38 -4.87
N VAL A 3 13.71 -13.32 -5.06
CA VAL A 3 13.28 -12.84 -6.38
C VAL A 3 14.46 -12.41 -7.25
N GLY A 4 15.41 -11.65 -6.70
CA GLY A 4 16.60 -11.24 -7.42
C GLY A 4 17.48 -12.42 -7.81
N SER A 5 17.61 -13.43 -6.94
CA SER A 5 18.33 -14.67 -7.25
C SER A 5 17.64 -15.47 -8.35
N ALA A 6 16.30 -15.56 -8.33
CA ALA A 6 15.54 -16.23 -9.39
C ALA A 6 15.69 -15.51 -10.75
N ALA A 7 15.59 -14.17 -10.74
CA ALA A 7 15.81 -13.38 -11.97
C ALA A 7 17.24 -13.54 -12.50
N ALA A 8 18.26 -13.54 -11.62
CA ALA A 8 19.65 -13.77 -12.02
C ALA A 8 19.85 -15.17 -12.60
N TRP A 9 19.27 -16.20 -11.99
CA TRP A 9 19.34 -17.57 -12.48
C TRP A 9 18.70 -17.71 -13.88
N ILE A 10 17.53 -17.11 -14.09
CA ILE A 10 16.87 -17.09 -15.41
C ILE A 10 17.76 -16.37 -16.43
N THR A 11 18.32 -15.22 -16.07
CA THR A 11 19.22 -14.46 -16.95
C THR A 11 20.44 -15.29 -17.37
N GLN A 12 21.04 -16.01 -16.43
CA GLN A 12 22.20 -16.87 -16.69
C GLN A 12 21.87 -18.11 -17.56
N ALA A 13 20.63 -18.59 -17.49
CA ALA A 13 20.17 -19.72 -18.31
C ALA A 13 19.83 -19.33 -19.76
N LEU A 14 19.77 -18.03 -20.08
CA LEU A 14 19.47 -17.54 -21.41
C LEU A 14 20.78 -17.38 -22.26
N PRO A 15 20.76 -17.64 -23.58
CA PRO A 15 21.95 -17.63 -24.42
C PRO A 15 22.37 -16.22 -24.85
N PHE A 16 22.64 -15.34 -23.88
CA PHE A 16 23.10 -13.96 -24.11
C PHE A 16 24.57 -13.78 -23.69
N SER A 17 25.25 -12.81 -24.31
CA SER A 17 26.60 -12.47 -23.92
C SER A 17 26.66 -11.79 -22.52
N PRO A 18 27.78 -11.90 -21.79
CA PRO A 18 27.94 -11.23 -20.49
C PRO A 18 27.70 -9.71 -20.53
N GLU A 19 28.02 -9.06 -21.63
CA GLU A 19 27.80 -7.62 -21.87
C GLU A 19 26.30 -7.27 -21.92
N GLN A 20 25.45 -8.19 -22.36
CA GLN A 20 24.01 -8.05 -22.43
C GLN A 20 23.32 -8.43 -21.11
N GLY A 21 24.05 -9.04 -20.17
CA GLY A 21 23.49 -9.60 -18.94
C GLY A 21 22.67 -8.62 -18.11
N THR A 22 23.09 -7.37 -17.99
CA THR A 22 22.36 -6.33 -17.24
C THR A 22 21.02 -6.00 -17.88
N VAL A 23 20.99 -5.86 -19.19
CA VAL A 23 19.75 -5.56 -19.94
C VAL A 23 18.78 -6.74 -19.86
N VAL A 24 19.30 -7.97 -20.05
CA VAL A 24 18.48 -9.20 -19.96
C VAL A 24 17.92 -9.37 -18.54
N PHE A 25 18.72 -9.15 -17.51
CA PHE A 25 18.26 -9.16 -16.12
C PHE A 25 17.13 -8.15 -15.89
N TRP A 26 17.27 -6.93 -16.42
CA TRP A 26 16.23 -5.91 -16.32
C TRP A 26 14.96 -6.33 -17.07
N LEU A 27 15.07 -6.88 -18.29
CA LEU A 27 13.93 -7.37 -19.09
C LEU A 27 13.18 -8.52 -18.39
N VAL A 28 13.92 -9.45 -17.76
CA VAL A 28 13.31 -10.54 -16.95
C VAL A 28 12.51 -9.95 -15.79
N ASN A 29 13.08 -8.96 -15.07
CA ASN A 29 12.35 -8.28 -13.99
C ASN A 29 11.14 -7.50 -14.52
N LEU A 30 11.24 -6.83 -15.66
CA LEU A 30 10.13 -6.16 -16.31
C LEU A 30 9.00 -7.16 -16.65
N GLY A 31 9.34 -8.36 -17.13
CA GLY A 31 8.37 -9.44 -17.36
C GLY A 31 7.61 -9.80 -16.08
N PHE A 32 8.29 -9.95 -14.94
CA PHE A 32 7.62 -10.15 -13.65
C PHE A 32 6.72 -8.98 -13.29
N VAL A 33 7.19 -7.74 -13.44
CA VAL A 33 6.39 -6.53 -13.15
C VAL A 33 5.11 -6.52 -13.96
N VAL A 34 5.15 -6.82 -15.27
CA VAL A 34 3.96 -6.85 -16.13
C VAL A 34 2.97 -7.93 -15.68
N VAL A 35 3.44 -9.13 -15.36
CA VAL A 35 2.59 -10.23 -14.89
C VAL A 35 1.95 -9.86 -13.53
N LEU A 36 2.73 -9.37 -12.58
CA LEU A 36 2.23 -8.98 -11.27
C LEU A 36 1.24 -7.82 -11.37
N TRP A 37 1.53 -6.83 -12.22
CA TRP A 37 0.61 -5.72 -12.49
C TRP A 37 -0.73 -6.23 -13.06
N ALA A 38 -0.68 -7.13 -14.04
CA ALA A 38 -1.90 -7.74 -14.58
C ALA A 38 -2.69 -8.51 -13.51
N VAL A 39 -2.01 -9.27 -12.64
CA VAL A 39 -2.64 -9.97 -11.52
C VAL A 39 -3.32 -8.98 -10.58
N VAL A 40 -2.65 -7.90 -10.17
CA VAL A 40 -3.23 -6.89 -9.28
C VAL A 40 -4.44 -6.21 -9.93
N ALA A 41 -4.34 -5.83 -11.21
CA ALA A 41 -5.44 -5.21 -11.95
C ALA A 41 -6.66 -6.14 -12.03
N VAL A 42 -6.47 -7.40 -12.45
CA VAL A 42 -7.56 -8.40 -12.53
C VAL A 42 -8.20 -8.64 -11.17
N LEU A 43 -7.41 -8.77 -10.12
CA LEU A 43 -7.95 -8.99 -8.77
C LEU A 43 -8.72 -7.76 -8.26
N THR A 44 -8.22 -6.55 -8.54
CA THR A 44 -8.91 -5.31 -8.15
C THR A 44 -10.25 -5.17 -8.89
N VAL A 45 -10.28 -5.46 -10.20
CA VAL A 45 -11.52 -5.54 -10.99
C VAL A 45 -12.53 -6.53 -10.36
N ARG A 46 -12.07 -7.74 -10.00
CA ARG A 46 -12.92 -8.76 -9.37
C ARG A 46 -13.42 -8.34 -7.99
N MET A 47 -12.60 -7.65 -7.21
CA MET A 47 -12.97 -7.14 -5.88
C MET A 47 -13.90 -5.92 -5.96
N ALA A 48 -13.82 -5.11 -7.00
CA ALA A 48 -14.71 -3.97 -7.21
C ALA A 48 -16.16 -4.40 -7.55
N GLY A 49 -16.38 -5.64 -7.95
CA GLY A 49 -17.71 -6.22 -8.16
C GLY A 49 -18.52 -5.47 -9.22
N ARG A 50 -19.66 -4.86 -8.85
CA ARG A 50 -20.51 -4.10 -9.77
C ARG A 50 -19.79 -2.89 -10.38
N ARG A 51 -18.79 -2.37 -9.71
CA ARG A 51 -17.97 -1.22 -10.14
C ARG A 51 -16.65 -1.67 -10.76
N TRP A 52 -16.68 -2.75 -11.52
CA TRP A 52 -15.50 -3.38 -12.12
C TRP A 52 -14.59 -2.39 -12.88
N THR A 53 -15.16 -1.33 -13.48
CA THR A 53 -14.44 -0.26 -14.18
C THR A 53 -13.50 0.50 -13.25
N ASP A 54 -13.78 0.57 -11.95
CA ASP A 54 -12.92 1.27 -11.00
C ASP A 54 -11.61 0.50 -10.75
N GLY A 55 -11.64 -0.83 -10.90
CA GLY A 55 -10.43 -1.64 -10.88
C GLY A 55 -9.46 -1.35 -12.04
N LEU A 56 -9.95 -0.76 -13.14
CA LEU A 56 -9.11 -0.32 -14.26
C LEU A 56 -8.16 0.83 -13.87
N MET A 57 -8.42 1.55 -12.77
CA MET A 57 -7.48 2.53 -12.23
C MET A 57 -6.08 1.93 -12.06
N VAL A 58 -6.01 0.67 -11.61
CA VAL A 58 -4.72 -0.05 -11.50
C VAL A 58 -4.06 -0.25 -12.85
N ALA A 59 -4.85 -0.60 -13.88
CA ALA A 59 -4.32 -0.89 -15.23
C ALA A 59 -3.76 0.36 -15.93
N VAL A 60 -4.32 1.55 -15.62
CA VAL A 60 -3.94 2.81 -16.30
C VAL A 60 -3.10 3.73 -15.41
N ALA A 61 -2.66 3.28 -14.23
CA ALA A 61 -1.94 4.10 -13.27
C ALA A 61 -0.53 4.49 -13.75
N PRO A 62 -0.25 5.78 -14.01
CA PRO A 62 1.11 6.22 -14.34
C PRO A 62 2.14 5.86 -13.27
N GLY A 63 1.74 5.90 -11.99
CA GLY A 63 2.62 5.55 -10.87
C GLY A 63 3.17 4.14 -10.94
N ILE A 64 2.46 3.15 -11.52
CA ILE A 64 2.99 1.80 -11.72
C ILE A 64 4.02 1.80 -12.85
N VAL A 65 3.76 2.51 -13.95
CA VAL A 65 4.70 2.61 -15.07
C VAL A 65 6.01 3.25 -14.62
N LEU A 66 5.93 4.34 -13.87
CA LEU A 66 7.09 5.10 -13.41
C LEU A 66 7.87 4.39 -12.30
N ALA A 67 7.18 3.80 -11.33
CA ALA A 67 7.78 3.32 -10.09
C ALA A 67 7.81 1.79 -9.94
N GLY A 68 7.10 1.04 -10.78
CA GLY A 68 6.97 -0.41 -10.65
C GLY A 68 8.26 -1.20 -10.88
N THR A 69 9.24 -0.63 -11.58
CA THR A 69 10.54 -1.25 -11.86
C THR A 69 11.66 -0.80 -10.93
N ILE A 70 11.42 0.14 -10.01
CA ILE A 70 12.46 0.63 -9.07
C ILE A 70 12.95 -0.50 -8.17
N ASN A 71 12.03 -1.36 -7.73
CA ASN A 71 12.35 -2.51 -6.90
C ASN A 71 11.25 -3.61 -7.02
N TRP A 72 11.27 -4.59 -6.10
CA TRP A 72 10.34 -5.72 -6.10
C TRP A 72 9.05 -5.49 -5.30
N ASP A 73 8.61 -4.25 -5.10
CA ASP A 73 7.41 -3.92 -4.28
C ASP A 73 6.12 -4.53 -4.84
N LEU A 74 6.01 -4.67 -6.17
CA LEU A 74 4.82 -5.29 -6.79
C LEU A 74 4.58 -6.75 -6.36
N TRP A 75 5.58 -7.49 -5.92
CA TRP A 75 5.39 -8.82 -5.35
C TRP A 75 4.56 -8.76 -4.06
N ALA A 76 4.91 -7.84 -3.16
CA ALA A 76 4.15 -7.64 -1.93
C ALA A 76 2.75 -7.09 -2.20
N VAL A 77 2.60 -6.19 -3.21
CA VAL A 77 1.29 -5.67 -3.66
C VAL A 77 0.41 -6.79 -4.20
N ALA A 78 0.96 -7.66 -5.04
CA ALA A 78 0.21 -8.78 -5.62
C ALA A 78 -0.22 -9.78 -4.53
N LEU A 79 0.67 -10.11 -3.58
CA LEU A 79 0.35 -10.99 -2.46
C LEU A 79 -0.73 -10.38 -1.54
N LEU A 80 -0.67 -9.08 -1.26
CA LEU A 80 -1.72 -8.38 -0.53
C LEU A 80 -3.05 -8.43 -1.30
N ALA A 81 -3.05 -8.15 -2.60
CA ALA A 81 -4.26 -8.21 -3.44
C ALA A 81 -4.85 -9.62 -3.49
N CYS A 82 -4.02 -10.66 -3.65
CA CYS A 82 -4.45 -12.06 -3.57
C CYS A 82 -5.06 -12.39 -2.20
N GLY A 83 -4.44 -11.91 -1.11
CA GLY A 83 -4.93 -12.07 0.25
C GLY A 83 -6.27 -11.39 0.47
N MET A 84 -6.42 -10.13 0.02
CA MET A 84 -7.69 -9.39 0.09
C MET A 84 -8.79 -10.08 -0.73
N TYR A 85 -8.45 -10.61 -1.90
CA TYR A 85 -9.39 -11.40 -2.70
C TYR A 85 -9.78 -12.70 -2.00
N ALA A 86 -8.83 -13.46 -1.42
CA ALA A 86 -9.13 -14.65 -0.64
C ALA A 86 -10.02 -14.32 0.57
N TRP A 87 -9.75 -13.20 1.25
CA TRP A 87 -10.57 -12.69 2.33
C TRP A 87 -12.01 -12.39 1.89
N SER A 88 -12.19 -11.69 0.76
CA SER A 88 -13.51 -11.37 0.22
C SER A 88 -14.33 -12.64 -0.10
N ARG A 89 -13.65 -13.77 -0.35
CA ARG A 89 -14.27 -15.10 -0.56
C ARG A 89 -14.47 -15.89 0.73
N GLY A 90 -14.29 -15.28 1.91
CA GLY A 90 -14.44 -15.91 3.21
C GLY A 90 -13.30 -16.87 3.63
N ARG A 91 -12.18 -16.91 2.85
CA ARG A 91 -11.03 -17.79 3.10
C ARG A 91 -10.01 -17.13 4.02
N SER A 92 -10.38 -16.95 5.29
CA SER A 92 -9.58 -16.16 6.25
C SER A 92 -8.16 -16.69 6.46
N LEU A 93 -7.98 -18.04 6.58
CA LEU A 93 -6.64 -18.62 6.75
C LEU A 93 -5.77 -18.42 5.50
N THR A 94 -6.31 -18.69 4.32
CA THR A 94 -5.60 -18.48 3.04
C THR A 94 -5.21 -16.99 2.88
N ALA A 95 -6.11 -16.07 3.23
CA ALA A 95 -5.83 -14.66 3.23
C ALA A 95 -4.64 -14.32 4.15
N GLY A 96 -4.65 -14.86 5.37
CA GLY A 96 -3.56 -14.68 6.31
C GLY A 96 -2.22 -15.21 5.79
N VAL A 97 -2.20 -16.42 5.22
CA VAL A 97 -0.97 -16.97 4.61
C VAL A 97 -0.42 -16.03 3.53
N LEU A 98 -1.27 -15.51 2.64
CA LEU A 98 -0.87 -14.57 1.60
C LEU A 98 -0.36 -13.23 2.15
N PHE A 99 -0.99 -12.71 3.22
CA PHE A 99 -0.50 -11.52 3.93
C PHE A 99 0.88 -11.77 4.56
N GLY A 100 1.10 -12.95 5.15
CA GLY A 100 2.37 -13.33 5.75
C GLY A 100 3.49 -13.50 4.74
N LEU A 101 3.22 -14.12 3.59
CA LEU A 101 4.16 -14.19 2.47
C LEU A 101 4.48 -12.79 1.91
N GLY A 102 3.45 -11.94 1.77
CA GLY A 102 3.64 -10.54 1.38
C GLY A 102 4.51 -9.77 2.38
N ALA A 103 4.28 -10.01 3.68
CA ALA A 103 5.06 -9.38 4.74
C ALA A 103 6.53 -9.87 4.79
N ALA A 104 6.80 -11.10 4.36
CA ALA A 104 8.16 -11.59 4.20
C ALA A 104 8.89 -10.93 3.01
N MET A 105 8.16 -10.48 2.00
CA MET A 105 8.71 -9.68 0.88
C MET A 105 8.92 -8.22 1.27
N LYS A 106 7.92 -7.62 1.94
CA LYS A 106 7.90 -6.23 2.42
C LYS A 106 6.92 -6.12 3.59
N LEU A 107 7.28 -5.44 4.68
CA LEU A 107 6.49 -5.48 5.92
C LEU A 107 5.07 -4.88 5.81
N TYR A 108 4.80 -3.97 4.84
CA TYR A 108 3.54 -3.23 4.79
C TYR A 108 2.26 -4.10 4.69
N PRO A 109 2.23 -5.30 4.06
CA PRO A 109 1.03 -6.16 4.08
C PRO A 109 0.58 -6.57 5.50
N LEU A 110 1.46 -6.54 6.51
CA LEU A 110 1.06 -6.75 7.90
C LEU A 110 0.05 -5.72 8.39
N LEU A 111 0.08 -4.52 7.82
CA LEU A 111 -0.77 -3.41 8.24
C LEU A 111 -2.27 -3.71 8.07
N ILE A 112 -2.65 -4.65 7.19
CA ILE A 112 -4.06 -5.05 7.02
C ILE A 112 -4.65 -5.71 8.29
N LEU A 113 -3.81 -6.25 9.16
CA LEU A 113 -4.30 -6.85 10.40
C LEU A 113 -4.97 -5.80 11.32
N GLY A 114 -4.54 -4.53 11.27
CA GLY A 114 -5.21 -3.44 12.00
C GLY A 114 -6.67 -3.23 11.56
N PRO A 115 -6.96 -3.00 10.28
CA PRO A 115 -8.32 -3.00 9.70
C PRO A 115 -9.15 -4.23 10.05
N LEU A 116 -8.57 -5.43 9.94
CA LEU A 116 -9.27 -6.67 10.30
C LEU A 116 -9.59 -6.75 11.80
N LEU A 117 -8.70 -6.25 12.65
CA LEU A 117 -8.94 -6.12 14.09
C LEU A 117 -10.11 -5.18 14.38
N ILE A 118 -10.16 -4.02 13.75
CA ILE A 118 -11.28 -3.06 13.87
C ILE A 118 -12.61 -3.74 13.53
N LEU A 119 -12.65 -4.46 12.41
CA LEU A 119 -13.86 -5.18 11.99
C LEU A 119 -14.20 -6.34 12.93
N ALA A 120 -13.22 -7.03 13.50
CA ALA A 120 -13.43 -8.08 14.51
C ALA A 120 -14.04 -7.52 15.79
N VAL A 121 -13.54 -6.38 16.29
CA VAL A 121 -14.08 -5.68 17.47
C VAL A 121 -15.53 -5.26 17.22
N ARG A 122 -15.82 -4.65 16.07
CA ARG A 122 -17.18 -4.19 15.73
C ARG A 122 -18.18 -5.33 15.60
N SER A 123 -17.79 -6.41 14.91
CA SER A 123 -18.67 -7.55 14.66
C SER A 123 -18.72 -8.55 15.83
N ARG A 124 -17.82 -8.41 16.78
CA ARG A 124 -17.56 -9.38 17.87
C ARG A 124 -17.28 -10.80 17.37
N ARG A 125 -16.78 -10.94 16.17
CA ARG A 125 -16.48 -12.20 15.49
C ARG A 125 -14.97 -12.39 15.35
N TRP A 126 -14.35 -12.96 16.37
CA TRP A 126 -12.89 -13.08 16.48
C TRP A 126 -12.27 -14.16 15.60
N ARG A 127 -13.00 -15.27 15.37
CA ARG A 127 -12.45 -16.43 14.63
C ARG A 127 -11.85 -16.09 13.27
N PRO A 128 -12.49 -15.28 12.37
CA PRO A 128 -11.91 -14.93 11.11
C PRO A 128 -10.60 -14.13 11.25
N PHE A 129 -10.56 -13.18 12.20
CA PHE A 129 -9.35 -12.42 12.50
C PHE A 129 -8.21 -13.31 12.99
N LEU A 130 -8.49 -14.19 13.97
CA LEU A 130 -7.48 -15.10 14.54
C LEU A 130 -6.92 -16.07 13.49
N LEU A 131 -7.76 -16.57 12.58
CA LEU A 131 -7.31 -17.40 11.46
C LEU A 131 -6.41 -16.61 10.49
N ALA A 132 -6.77 -15.36 10.16
CA ALA A 132 -5.94 -14.54 9.30
C ALA A 132 -4.63 -14.15 9.99
N ALA A 133 -4.66 -13.72 11.24
CA ALA A 133 -3.46 -13.35 12.01
C ALA A 133 -2.54 -14.58 12.21
N GLY A 134 -3.08 -15.73 12.59
CA GLY A 134 -2.33 -16.98 12.74
C GLY A 134 -1.69 -17.42 11.42
N GLY A 135 -2.43 -17.36 10.31
CA GLY A 135 -1.90 -17.65 8.98
C GLY A 135 -0.78 -16.69 8.58
N THR A 136 -0.93 -15.39 8.91
CA THR A 136 0.09 -14.38 8.65
C THR A 136 1.39 -14.67 9.42
N VAL A 137 1.26 -14.92 10.72
CA VAL A 137 2.43 -15.23 11.56
C VAL A 137 3.10 -16.53 11.11
N ALA A 138 2.32 -17.59 10.86
CA ALA A 138 2.85 -18.87 10.43
C ALA A 138 3.60 -18.79 9.09
N ALA A 139 3.02 -18.11 8.10
CA ALA A 139 3.66 -17.95 6.79
C ALA A 139 4.90 -17.04 6.85
N TRP A 140 4.85 -15.95 7.61
CA TRP A 140 6.01 -15.09 7.82
C TRP A 140 7.14 -15.86 8.54
N ALA A 141 6.81 -16.60 9.59
CA ALA A 141 7.76 -17.40 10.34
C ALA A 141 8.37 -18.52 9.48
N ALA A 142 7.57 -19.19 8.66
CA ALA A 142 8.06 -20.25 7.75
C ALA A 142 9.14 -19.74 6.78
N VAL A 143 9.10 -18.46 6.40
CA VAL A 143 10.13 -17.85 5.55
C VAL A 143 11.31 -17.33 6.37
N ASN A 144 11.05 -16.65 7.49
CA ASN A 144 12.09 -15.92 8.22
C ASN A 144 12.84 -16.78 9.23
N VAL A 145 12.18 -17.73 9.92
CA VAL A 145 12.84 -18.57 10.95
C VAL A 145 13.98 -19.41 10.39
N PRO A 146 13.87 -20.06 9.22
CA PRO A 146 15.01 -20.77 8.63
C PRO A 146 16.19 -19.83 8.33
N LEU A 147 15.93 -18.62 7.85
CA LEU A 147 16.99 -17.62 7.59
C LEU A 147 17.65 -17.16 8.88
N MET A 148 16.87 -16.95 9.94
CA MET A 148 17.39 -16.61 11.28
C MET A 148 18.28 -17.72 11.86
N VAL A 149 17.89 -18.98 11.69
CA VAL A 149 18.65 -20.14 12.18
C VAL A 149 19.96 -20.30 11.41
N VAL A 150 19.95 -20.06 10.10
CA VAL A 150 21.15 -20.16 9.25
C VAL A 150 22.13 -19.00 9.53
N ASN A 151 21.66 -17.78 9.59
CA ASN A 151 22.48 -16.60 9.84
C ASN A 151 21.65 -15.43 10.37
N VAL A 152 21.55 -15.29 11.69
CA VAL A 152 20.79 -14.24 12.35
C VAL A 152 21.36 -12.84 12.05
N GLN A 153 22.67 -12.69 11.89
CA GLN A 153 23.30 -11.41 11.57
C GLN A 153 22.89 -10.94 10.17
N ALA A 154 22.98 -11.83 9.17
CA ALA A 154 22.53 -11.51 7.81
C ALA A 154 21.03 -11.21 7.75
N TRP A 155 20.21 -11.91 8.53
CA TRP A 155 18.77 -11.63 8.63
C TRP A 155 18.50 -10.28 9.29
N SER A 156 19.24 -9.91 10.34
CA SER A 156 19.02 -8.66 11.10
C SER A 156 19.49 -7.41 10.35
N VAL A 157 20.34 -7.53 9.33
CA VAL A 157 20.87 -6.38 8.54
C VAL A 157 19.78 -5.43 8.09
N PHE A 158 18.63 -5.94 7.65
CA PHE A 158 17.50 -5.11 7.24
C PHE A 158 17.01 -4.20 8.38
N PHE A 159 16.89 -4.74 9.58
CA PHE A 159 16.37 -3.99 10.75
C PHE A 159 17.39 -3.00 11.26
N THR A 160 18.67 -3.40 11.34
CA THR A 160 19.77 -2.50 11.72
C THR A 160 19.89 -1.34 10.74
N PHE A 161 20.01 -1.64 9.44
CA PHE A 161 20.06 -0.62 8.39
C PHE A 161 18.83 0.31 8.41
N SER A 162 17.62 -0.26 8.59
CA SER A 162 16.40 0.55 8.68
C SER A 162 16.36 1.41 9.94
N GLY A 163 16.97 0.96 11.04
CA GLY A 163 17.10 1.72 12.29
C GLY A 163 18.05 2.91 12.18
N GLU A 164 19.20 2.70 11.57
CA GLU A 164 20.30 3.68 11.45
C GLU A 164 20.07 4.67 10.30
N ARG A 165 19.25 4.31 9.30
CA ARG A 165 19.03 5.14 8.13
C ARG A 165 18.35 6.47 8.50
N GLY A 166 18.90 7.56 7.97
CA GLY A 166 18.34 8.92 8.04
C GLY A 166 17.02 9.08 7.24
N PRO A 167 16.49 10.30 7.15
CA PRO A 167 15.24 10.60 6.44
C PRO A 167 15.37 10.27 4.95
N GLY A 168 14.34 9.62 4.42
CA GLY A 168 14.23 9.36 2.98
C GLY A 168 13.86 10.62 2.22
N LEU A 169 14.39 10.77 1.01
CA LEU A 169 14.31 11.99 0.19
C LEU A 169 12.89 12.54 0.02
N SER A 170 11.87 11.69 -0.07
CA SER A 170 10.48 12.13 -0.26
C SER A 170 9.68 12.21 1.05
N SER A 171 10.34 12.11 2.21
CA SER A 171 9.67 12.17 3.51
C SER A 171 9.51 13.61 4.01
N VAL A 172 8.51 13.84 4.87
CA VAL A 172 8.34 15.11 5.58
C VAL A 172 9.59 15.48 6.42
N TRP A 173 10.28 14.47 6.91
CA TRP A 173 11.48 14.63 7.71
C TRP A 173 12.64 15.21 6.89
N HIS A 174 12.81 14.78 5.64
CA HIS A 174 13.80 15.36 4.73
C HIS A 174 13.41 16.79 4.33
N ALA A 175 12.12 17.04 4.06
CA ALA A 175 11.65 18.40 3.80
C ALA A 175 11.93 19.33 4.99
N TRP A 176 11.76 18.83 6.22
CA TRP A 176 12.14 19.57 7.43
C TRP A 176 13.64 19.85 7.46
N ASP A 177 14.51 18.85 7.25
CA ASP A 177 15.96 19.01 7.32
C ASP A 177 16.46 20.02 6.28
N VAL A 178 15.99 19.96 5.05
CA VAL A 178 16.33 20.94 4.00
C VAL A 178 15.88 22.36 4.39
N THR A 179 14.67 22.49 4.92
CA THR A 179 14.15 23.80 5.36
C THR A 179 14.88 24.32 6.58
N ALA A 180 15.20 23.46 7.54
CA ALA A 180 15.96 23.79 8.75
C ALA A 180 17.35 24.27 8.41
N ALA A 181 18.03 23.63 7.45
CA ALA A 181 19.35 24.04 6.97
C ALA A 181 19.33 25.45 6.37
N GLN A 182 18.27 25.80 5.60
CA GLN A 182 18.12 27.12 4.99
C GLN A 182 17.72 28.21 5.98
N ALA A 183 16.88 27.85 6.97
CA ALA A 183 16.34 28.81 7.94
C ALA A 183 17.18 28.94 9.22
N GLY A 184 18.23 28.14 9.39
CA GLY A 184 19.01 28.11 10.63
C GLY A 184 18.26 27.46 11.81
N TRP A 185 17.29 26.59 11.54
CA TRP A 185 16.52 25.88 12.57
C TRP A 185 17.25 24.60 13.04
N ALA A 186 16.80 24.06 14.16
CA ALA A 186 17.34 22.79 14.66
C ALA A 186 16.87 21.61 13.80
N PHE A 187 17.79 20.71 13.49
CA PHE A 187 17.48 19.41 12.88
C PHE A 187 16.78 18.50 13.87
N VAL A 188 16.01 17.54 13.34
CA VAL A 188 15.53 16.44 14.17
C VAL A 188 16.72 15.58 14.60
N PRO A 189 16.96 15.38 15.90
CA PRO A 189 18.08 14.54 16.35
C PRO A 189 17.96 13.12 15.78
N GLU A 190 19.04 12.58 15.21
CA GLU A 190 19.05 11.26 14.55
C GLU A 190 18.47 10.14 15.43
N GLY A 191 18.82 10.13 16.73
CA GLY A 191 18.32 9.14 17.68
C GLY A 191 16.80 9.24 17.94
N SER A 192 16.17 10.40 17.72
CA SER A 192 14.73 10.61 17.96
C SER A 192 13.87 10.41 16.72
N LEU A 193 14.46 10.48 15.51
CA LEU A 193 13.72 10.40 14.25
C LEU A 193 12.87 9.12 14.14
N THR A 194 13.44 7.98 14.47
CA THR A 194 12.74 6.68 14.43
C THR A 194 11.59 6.65 15.42
N LEU A 195 11.78 7.16 16.63
CA LEU A 195 10.75 7.23 17.67
C LEU A 195 9.61 8.17 17.26
N LEU A 196 9.93 9.33 16.70
CA LEU A 196 8.94 10.29 16.20
C LEU A 196 8.13 9.71 15.03
N ALA A 197 8.78 9.07 14.06
CA ALA A 197 8.11 8.46 12.92
C ALA A 197 7.15 7.33 13.36
N TYR A 198 7.58 6.43 14.21
CA TYR A 198 6.71 5.36 14.70
C TYR A 198 5.69 5.83 15.73
N GLY A 199 6.03 6.83 16.56
CA GLY A 199 5.10 7.44 17.50
C GLY A 199 3.95 8.15 16.79
N THR A 200 4.24 8.95 15.76
CA THR A 200 3.20 9.59 14.93
C THR A 200 2.35 8.56 14.19
N PHE A 201 2.97 7.51 13.66
CA PHE A 201 2.22 6.39 13.05
C PHE A 201 1.28 5.72 14.05
N ALA A 202 1.75 5.44 15.26
CA ALA A 202 0.93 4.84 16.32
C ALA A 202 -0.27 5.72 16.70
N VAL A 203 -0.07 7.04 16.78
CA VAL A 203 -1.15 8.01 17.01
C VAL A 203 -2.17 7.99 15.87
N CYS A 204 -1.72 7.96 14.63
CA CYS A 204 -2.60 7.82 13.47
C CYS A 204 -3.39 6.50 13.50
N CYS A 205 -2.73 5.38 13.81
CA CYS A 205 -3.39 4.08 13.95
C CYS A 205 -4.44 4.10 15.07
N LEU A 206 -4.16 4.72 16.21
CA LEU A 206 -5.13 4.89 17.30
C LEU A 206 -6.33 5.74 16.83
N GLY A 207 -6.09 6.83 16.12
CA GLY A 207 -7.14 7.66 15.53
C GLY A 207 -8.04 6.88 14.56
N ILE A 208 -7.42 6.11 13.65
CA ILE A 208 -8.14 5.25 12.70
C ILE A 208 -8.92 4.15 13.44
N PHE A 209 -8.34 3.56 14.47
CA PHE A 209 -9.01 2.56 15.31
C PHE A 209 -10.25 3.16 16.00
N VAL A 210 -10.09 4.31 16.67
CA VAL A 210 -11.20 4.99 17.35
C VAL A 210 -12.29 5.38 16.34
N LEU A 211 -11.91 5.96 15.21
CA LEU A 211 -12.85 6.29 14.11
C LEU A 211 -13.57 5.03 13.63
N GLY A 212 -12.81 3.99 13.28
CA GLY A 212 -13.35 2.74 12.75
C GLY A 212 -14.30 2.02 13.70
N VAL A 213 -14.06 2.10 15.01
CA VAL A 213 -14.93 1.48 16.03
C VAL A 213 -16.15 2.35 16.32
N ARG A 214 -16.01 3.69 16.34
CA ARG A 214 -17.07 4.61 16.79
C ARG A 214 -17.99 5.15 15.71
N VAL A 215 -17.54 5.16 14.44
CA VAL A 215 -18.39 5.63 13.34
C VAL A 215 -19.70 4.84 13.28
N ARG A 216 -20.82 5.54 13.02
CA ARG A 216 -22.17 4.95 13.09
C ARG A 216 -22.35 3.71 12.23
N HIS A 217 -21.87 3.75 11.01
CA HIS A 217 -21.97 2.64 10.04
C HIS A 217 -20.64 1.94 9.88
N THR A 218 -20.68 0.64 9.57
CA THR A 218 -19.47 -0.17 9.40
C THR A 218 -18.62 0.35 8.24
N PRO A 219 -17.36 0.77 8.50
CA PRO A 219 -16.46 1.18 7.43
C PRO A 219 -16.08 -0.03 6.57
N ARG A 220 -15.76 0.22 5.30
CA ARG A 220 -15.29 -0.84 4.40
C ARG A 220 -13.83 -1.22 4.70
N LEU A 221 -13.51 -2.50 4.54
CA LEU A 221 -12.14 -3.00 4.73
C LEU A 221 -11.12 -2.20 3.91
N ALA A 222 -11.46 -1.90 2.64
CA ALA A 222 -10.57 -1.13 1.77
C ALA A 222 -10.30 0.28 2.31
N GLN A 223 -11.32 0.98 2.86
CA GLN A 223 -11.17 2.31 3.46
C GLN A 223 -10.18 2.29 4.62
N LEU A 224 -10.37 1.37 5.55
CA LEU A 224 -9.49 1.22 6.72
C LEU A 224 -8.07 0.84 6.30
N THR A 225 -7.92 -0.08 5.33
CA THR A 225 -6.61 -0.53 4.85
C THR A 225 -5.86 0.61 4.16
N PHE A 226 -6.55 1.38 3.30
CA PHE A 226 -5.96 2.56 2.67
C PHE A 226 -5.47 3.57 3.71
N LEU A 227 -6.30 3.90 4.70
CA LEU A 227 -5.95 4.88 5.74
C LEU A 227 -4.72 4.44 6.56
N VAL A 228 -4.64 3.17 6.95
CA VAL A 228 -3.50 2.66 7.74
C VAL A 228 -2.21 2.65 6.91
N VAL A 229 -2.28 2.21 5.64
CA VAL A 229 -1.10 2.21 4.76
C VAL A 229 -0.69 3.64 4.41
N ALA A 230 -1.63 4.53 4.13
CA ALA A 230 -1.36 5.95 3.88
C ALA A 230 -0.73 6.63 5.10
N ALA A 231 -1.26 6.38 6.31
CA ALA A 231 -0.68 6.87 7.54
C ALA A 231 0.77 6.40 7.72
N PHE A 232 1.05 5.10 7.46
CA PHE A 232 2.41 4.58 7.50
C PHE A 232 3.33 5.31 6.52
N VAL A 233 2.91 5.47 5.27
CA VAL A 233 3.71 6.12 4.22
C VAL A 233 4.00 7.58 4.58
N LEU A 234 3.00 8.33 5.07
CA LEU A 234 3.11 9.75 5.41
C LEU A 234 3.97 10.02 6.65
N THR A 235 3.95 9.13 7.63
CA THR A 235 4.65 9.34 8.91
C THR A 235 6.03 8.68 8.96
N ASN A 236 6.28 7.69 8.08
CA ASN A 236 7.54 6.95 8.08
C ASN A 236 8.71 7.88 7.77
N LYS A 237 9.85 7.64 8.43
CA LYS A 237 11.09 8.37 8.13
C LYS A 237 11.60 8.14 6.70
N VAL A 238 11.19 7.07 6.05
CA VAL A 238 11.51 6.76 4.65
C VAL A 238 10.23 6.74 3.84
N TYR A 239 10.05 7.75 3.01
CA TYR A 239 9.08 7.72 1.93
C TYR A 239 9.87 7.58 0.62
N SER A 240 9.63 6.53 -0.12
CA SER A 240 10.28 6.28 -1.42
C SER A 240 9.23 6.40 -2.53
N PRO A 241 9.60 6.90 -3.73
CA PRO A 241 8.63 7.12 -4.82
C PRO A 241 7.81 5.88 -5.19
N GLN A 242 8.41 4.68 -5.06
CA GLN A 242 7.71 3.44 -5.36
C GLN A 242 6.60 3.07 -4.38
N PHE A 243 6.46 3.75 -3.23
CA PHE A 243 5.35 3.47 -2.30
C PHE A 243 3.98 3.85 -2.88
N VAL A 244 3.95 4.65 -3.95
CA VAL A 244 2.74 4.93 -4.71
C VAL A 244 2.06 3.63 -5.19
N VAL A 245 2.84 2.59 -5.58
CA VAL A 245 2.27 1.32 -6.07
C VAL A 245 1.50 0.55 -4.99
N TRP A 246 1.75 0.80 -3.68
CA TRP A 246 1.00 0.20 -2.58
C TRP A 246 -0.40 0.82 -2.45
N LEU A 247 -0.47 2.13 -2.69
CA LEU A 247 -1.71 2.90 -2.50
C LEU A 247 -2.67 2.77 -3.68
N ILE A 248 -2.17 2.57 -4.91
CA ILE A 248 -3.00 2.52 -6.13
C ILE A 248 -4.14 1.52 -6.04
N PRO A 249 -3.92 0.20 -5.79
CA PRO A 249 -5.02 -0.76 -5.73
C PRO A 249 -5.91 -0.54 -4.50
N LEU A 250 -5.35 -0.05 -3.41
CA LEU A 250 -6.13 0.26 -2.20
C LEU A 250 -7.04 1.46 -2.43
N LEU A 251 -6.58 2.51 -3.12
CA LEU A 251 -7.38 3.67 -3.47
C LEU A 251 -8.52 3.30 -4.42
N ALA A 252 -8.23 2.48 -5.45
CA ALA A 252 -9.26 2.02 -6.39
C ALA A 252 -10.43 1.30 -5.70
N LEU A 253 -10.17 0.63 -4.58
CA LEU A 253 -11.19 -0.04 -3.77
C LEU A 253 -11.78 0.85 -2.67
N ALA A 254 -10.97 1.76 -2.10
CA ALA A 254 -11.38 2.61 -0.98
C ALA A 254 -12.15 3.85 -1.41
N LEU A 255 -11.70 4.53 -2.47
CA LEU A 255 -12.24 5.79 -2.97
C LEU A 255 -12.26 5.79 -4.51
N PRO A 256 -13.16 5.02 -5.16
CA PRO A 256 -13.18 4.86 -6.60
C PRO A 256 -13.73 6.10 -7.32
N ARG A 257 -12.99 7.21 -7.23
CA ARG A 257 -13.32 8.49 -7.87
C ARG A 257 -12.22 8.84 -8.86
N TRP A 258 -12.48 8.69 -10.14
CA TRP A 258 -11.54 8.90 -11.24
C TRP A 258 -10.88 10.29 -11.24
N ARG A 259 -11.63 11.33 -10.89
CA ARG A 259 -11.09 12.69 -10.75
C ARG A 259 -10.01 12.74 -9.67
N ASP A 260 -10.32 12.23 -8.49
CA ASP A 260 -9.43 12.24 -7.32
C ASP A 260 -8.18 11.39 -7.61
N PHE A 261 -8.36 10.25 -8.30
CA PHE A 261 -7.29 9.39 -8.78
C PHE A 261 -6.34 10.13 -9.72
N TRP A 262 -6.85 10.79 -10.77
CA TRP A 262 -6.00 11.46 -11.74
C TRP A 262 -5.26 12.67 -11.17
N VAL A 263 -5.91 13.46 -10.30
CA VAL A 263 -5.23 14.56 -9.60
C VAL A 263 -4.06 14.02 -8.79
N TRP A 264 -4.26 12.98 -7.99
CA TRP A 264 -3.20 12.37 -7.21
C TRP A 264 -2.09 11.77 -8.09
N GLN A 265 -2.43 11.00 -9.12
CA GLN A 265 -1.46 10.39 -10.02
C GLN A 265 -0.62 11.43 -10.78
N THR A 266 -1.19 12.58 -11.12
CA THR A 266 -0.45 13.69 -11.72
C THR A 266 0.57 14.25 -10.75
N VAL A 267 0.17 14.48 -9.50
CA VAL A 267 1.09 14.99 -8.46
C VAL A 267 2.21 13.98 -8.18
N GLU A 268 1.91 12.69 -8.11
CA GLU A 268 2.92 11.64 -7.91
C GLU A 268 3.88 11.52 -9.10
N ALA A 269 3.40 11.68 -10.32
CA ALA A 269 4.25 11.70 -11.50
C ALA A 269 5.20 12.91 -11.50
N LEU A 270 4.71 14.10 -11.16
CA LEU A 270 5.53 15.30 -11.02
C LEU A 270 6.57 15.13 -9.91
N HIS A 271 6.17 14.57 -8.76
CA HIS A 271 7.08 14.26 -7.67
C HIS A 271 8.14 13.22 -8.07
N PHE A 272 7.78 12.20 -8.86
CA PHE A 272 8.74 11.22 -9.38
C PHE A 272 9.86 11.90 -10.16
N PHE A 273 9.53 12.78 -11.11
CA PHE A 273 10.54 13.54 -11.86
C PHE A 273 11.34 14.47 -10.95
N ALA A 274 10.69 15.12 -9.99
CA ALA A 274 11.35 15.99 -9.02
C ALA A 274 12.44 15.26 -8.23
N VAL A 275 12.17 14.03 -7.76
CA VAL A 275 13.16 13.19 -7.05
C VAL A 275 14.40 12.94 -7.90
N TRP A 276 14.22 12.55 -9.16
CA TRP A 276 15.36 12.25 -10.04
C TRP A 276 16.15 13.48 -10.42
N MET A 277 15.49 14.63 -10.65
CA MET A 277 16.16 15.91 -10.90
C MET A 277 16.93 16.39 -9.67
N TYR A 278 16.38 16.19 -8.47
CA TYR A 278 17.06 16.50 -7.21
C TYR A 278 18.28 15.61 -6.97
N LEU A 279 18.14 14.28 -7.18
CA LEU A 279 19.23 13.32 -7.08
C LEU A 279 20.36 13.61 -8.07
N ALA A 280 20.03 14.02 -9.29
CA ALA A 280 21.03 14.38 -10.31
C ALA A 280 21.97 15.48 -9.84
N LYS A 281 21.50 16.44 -9.02
CA LYS A 281 22.30 17.50 -8.42
C LYS A 281 23.40 16.96 -7.49
N GLY A 282 23.11 15.87 -6.75
CA GLY A 282 24.04 15.29 -5.78
C GLY A 282 25.06 14.31 -6.35
N VAL A 283 24.82 13.80 -7.58
CA VAL A 283 25.66 12.76 -8.20
C VAL A 283 26.58 13.32 -9.27
N ALA A 284 26.25 14.46 -9.89
CA ALA A 284 27.04 15.06 -10.95
C ALA A 284 28.23 15.86 -10.38
N GLU A 285 29.42 15.70 -10.99
CA GLU A 285 30.62 16.49 -10.64
C GLU A 285 30.40 18.00 -10.90
N THR A 286 29.58 18.34 -11.89
CA THR A 286 29.10 19.70 -12.16
C THR A 286 27.57 19.70 -12.10
N PRO A 287 26.91 20.71 -11.48
CA PRO A 287 25.45 20.74 -11.42
C PRO A 287 24.86 20.62 -12.83
N PRO A 288 24.00 19.62 -13.10
CA PRO A 288 23.38 19.45 -14.40
C PRO A 288 22.44 20.64 -14.68
N GLN A 289 22.32 21.02 -15.98
CA GLN A 289 21.50 22.16 -16.42
C GLN A 289 20.03 22.11 -15.95
N HIS A 290 19.54 20.92 -15.59
CA HIS A 290 18.17 20.68 -15.14
C HIS A 290 18.10 20.11 -13.72
N SER A 291 19.02 20.53 -12.83
CA SER A 291 18.93 20.18 -11.41
C SER A 291 17.82 20.99 -10.75
N MET A 292 17.22 20.40 -9.72
CA MET A 292 16.13 21.03 -8.96
C MET A 292 16.69 21.75 -7.73
N ASP A 293 16.23 22.97 -7.49
CA ASP A 293 16.55 23.72 -6.28
C ASP A 293 15.89 23.11 -5.05
N ASP A 294 16.55 23.23 -3.90
CA ASP A 294 16.12 22.65 -2.63
C ASP A 294 14.70 23.10 -2.23
N SER A 295 14.40 24.40 -2.39
CA SER A 295 13.07 24.95 -2.07
C SER A 295 11.97 24.40 -2.97
N VAL A 296 12.26 24.25 -4.27
CA VAL A 296 11.32 23.67 -5.25
C VAL A 296 11.10 22.19 -4.94
N TYR A 297 12.18 21.48 -4.55
CA TYR A 297 12.06 20.08 -4.15
C TYR A 297 11.25 19.89 -2.87
N VAL A 298 11.44 20.74 -1.85
CA VAL A 298 10.60 20.75 -0.63
C VAL A 298 9.13 20.98 -1.01
N ALA A 299 8.83 21.91 -1.92
CA ALA A 299 7.46 22.12 -2.41
C ALA A 299 6.88 20.87 -3.09
N ALA A 300 7.68 20.12 -3.86
CA ALA A 300 7.27 18.87 -4.48
C ALA A 300 6.98 17.77 -3.43
N ILE A 301 7.81 17.65 -2.38
CA ILE A 301 7.56 16.74 -1.25
C ILE A 301 6.24 17.11 -0.57
N LEU A 302 6.02 18.38 -0.24
CA LEU A 302 4.80 18.80 0.43
C LEU A 302 3.57 18.58 -0.44
N ALA A 303 3.66 18.84 -1.75
CA ALA A 303 2.55 18.67 -2.68
C ALA A 303 2.07 17.20 -2.74
N HIS A 304 2.99 16.22 -2.89
CA HIS A 304 2.58 14.83 -2.96
C HIS A 304 2.06 14.30 -1.62
N MET A 305 2.61 14.75 -0.49
CA MET A 305 2.10 14.41 0.82
C MET A 305 0.71 14.98 1.07
N LEU A 306 0.46 16.25 0.69
CA LEU A 306 -0.85 16.88 0.79
C LEU A 306 -1.87 16.19 -0.12
N ALA A 307 -1.48 15.71 -1.29
CA ALA A 307 -2.36 14.93 -2.16
C ALA A 307 -2.82 13.63 -1.49
N VAL A 308 -1.91 12.89 -0.83
CA VAL A 308 -2.28 11.68 -0.08
C VAL A 308 -3.13 12.02 1.15
N LEU A 309 -2.80 13.08 1.90
CA LEU A 309 -3.61 13.56 3.02
C LEU A 309 -5.03 13.94 2.59
N TRP A 310 -5.16 14.61 1.45
CA TRP A 310 -6.46 14.96 0.88
C TRP A 310 -7.28 13.70 0.56
N LEU A 311 -6.68 12.66 -0.04
CA LEU A 311 -7.34 11.38 -0.26
C LEU A 311 -7.78 10.73 1.05
N CYS A 312 -6.94 10.78 2.10
CA CYS A 312 -7.32 10.30 3.44
C CYS A 312 -8.54 11.06 3.97
N GLY A 313 -8.56 12.39 3.85
CA GLY A 313 -9.70 13.23 4.23
C GLY A 313 -10.97 12.85 3.47
N ARG A 314 -10.86 12.56 2.16
CA ARG A 314 -11.99 12.10 1.34
C ARG A 314 -12.51 10.73 1.78
N VAL A 315 -11.62 9.79 2.09
CA VAL A 315 -12.02 8.47 2.62
C VAL A 315 -12.72 8.61 3.97
N VAL A 316 -12.18 9.43 4.88
CA VAL A 316 -12.82 9.70 6.18
C VAL A 316 -14.18 10.36 5.99
N TRP A 317 -14.29 11.30 5.06
CA TRP A 317 -15.57 11.93 4.72
C TRP A 317 -16.62 10.90 4.31
N GLU A 318 -16.30 9.97 3.39
CA GLU A 318 -17.22 8.91 2.97
C GLU A 318 -17.56 7.93 4.11
N MET A 319 -16.62 7.68 5.04
CA MET A 319 -16.92 6.87 6.22
C MET A 319 -17.95 7.53 7.13
N LEU A 320 -17.89 8.87 7.27
CA LEU A 320 -18.82 9.66 8.09
C LEU A 320 -20.16 9.90 7.36
N HIS A 321 -20.15 9.92 6.03
CA HIS A 321 -21.31 10.18 5.17
C HIS A 321 -21.55 9.00 4.20
N PRO A 322 -22.11 7.88 4.66
CA PRO A 322 -22.25 6.65 3.86
C PRO A 322 -23.07 6.81 2.57
N ALA A 323 -23.91 7.82 2.49
CA ALA A 323 -24.67 8.16 1.28
C ALA A 323 -23.78 8.68 0.14
N GLU A 324 -22.61 9.24 0.48
CA GLU A 324 -21.60 9.71 -0.47
C GLU A 324 -20.67 8.58 -0.96
N ASP A 325 -20.65 7.44 -0.28
CA ASP A 325 -19.82 6.28 -0.64
C ASP A 325 -20.40 5.58 -1.87
N LEU A 326 -19.73 5.78 -3.01
CA LEU A 326 -20.14 5.22 -4.30
C LEU A 326 -20.25 3.69 -4.29
N VAL A 327 -19.36 3.01 -3.56
CA VAL A 327 -19.36 1.54 -3.47
C VAL A 327 -20.59 1.05 -2.72
N LYS A 328 -20.91 1.65 -1.58
CA LYS A 328 -22.12 1.31 -0.80
C LYS A 328 -23.37 1.55 -1.61
N ARG A 329 -23.45 2.70 -2.27
CA ARG A 329 -24.60 3.10 -3.09
C ARG A 329 -24.87 2.09 -4.21
N ASP A 330 -23.84 1.72 -4.96
CA ASP A 330 -23.99 0.88 -6.15
C ASP A 330 -24.13 -0.62 -5.81
N HIS A 331 -23.80 -1.02 -4.57
CA HIS A 331 -23.99 -2.39 -4.06
C HIS A 331 -25.25 -2.57 -3.19
N GLY A 332 -26.26 -1.76 -3.41
CA GLY A 332 -27.57 -1.92 -2.77
C GLY A 332 -27.95 -0.81 -1.78
N GLY A 333 -27.11 0.21 -1.63
CA GLY A 333 -27.41 1.42 -0.84
C GLY A 333 -27.45 1.22 0.68
N HIS A 334 -27.23 0.01 1.18
CA HIS A 334 -27.21 -0.21 2.62
C HIS A 334 -25.92 0.35 3.24
N PRO A 335 -26.00 1.15 4.33
CA PRO A 335 -24.84 1.83 4.90
C PRO A 335 -23.71 0.92 5.41
N ASP A 336 -24.00 -0.35 5.69
CA ASP A 336 -23.04 -1.35 6.15
C ASP A 336 -22.58 -2.32 5.04
N THR A 337 -22.88 -2.01 3.77
CA THR A 337 -22.44 -2.85 2.65
C THR A 337 -20.93 -2.71 2.42
N ASP A 338 -20.24 -3.84 2.34
CA ASP A 338 -18.85 -3.93 1.92
C ASP A 338 -18.65 -5.17 1.04
N PRO A 339 -18.28 -5.02 -0.25
CA PRO A 339 -17.94 -6.15 -1.13
C PRO A 339 -16.77 -6.99 -0.61
N LEU A 340 -15.91 -6.38 0.21
CA LEU A 340 -14.74 -7.03 0.82
C LEU A 340 -14.98 -7.47 2.26
N ALA A 341 -16.24 -7.44 2.76
CA ALA A 341 -16.53 -7.85 4.14
C ALA A 341 -16.12 -9.31 4.42
N GLY A 342 -16.14 -10.18 3.41
CA GLY A 342 -15.72 -11.56 3.52
C GLY A 342 -16.45 -12.28 4.66
N ALA A 343 -15.68 -12.80 5.63
CA ALA A 343 -16.25 -13.48 6.80
C ALA A 343 -17.05 -12.57 7.75
N TYR A 344 -16.98 -11.23 7.58
CA TYR A 344 -17.75 -10.26 8.37
C TYR A 344 -19.01 -9.78 7.66
N ALA A 345 -19.29 -10.26 6.44
CA ALA A 345 -20.57 -10.01 5.79
C ALA A 345 -21.71 -10.44 6.71
N GLY A 346 -22.70 -9.57 6.89
CA GLY A 346 -23.93 -9.91 7.58
C GLY A 346 -24.66 -11.05 6.84
N PRO A 347 -25.57 -11.79 7.48
CA PRO A 347 -26.41 -12.75 6.77
C PRO A 347 -27.11 -11.99 5.63
N ALA A 348 -27.01 -12.53 4.41
CA ALA A 348 -27.75 -12.02 3.28
C ALA A 348 -29.23 -12.00 3.73
N ARG A 349 -29.79 -10.81 4.01
CA ARG A 349 -31.22 -10.70 4.25
C ARG A 349 -31.87 -11.19 2.97
N GLY A 350 -32.52 -12.35 3.09
CA GLY A 350 -33.16 -13.05 2.00
C GLY A 350 -34.02 -12.07 1.19
N ARG A 351 -34.09 -12.30 -0.10
CA ARG A 351 -35.16 -11.81 -0.99
C ARG A 351 -36.51 -12.38 -0.52
N SER A 352 -36.90 -12.01 0.68
CA SER A 352 -38.27 -12.27 1.19
C SER A 352 -39.10 -11.05 0.86
N GLY A 353 -39.81 -11.10 -0.25
CA GLY A 353 -40.76 -10.06 -0.61
C GLY A 353 -41.18 -10.05 -2.09
N GLN A 354 -41.29 -11.23 -2.74
CA GLN A 354 -42.29 -11.37 -3.80
C GLN A 354 -43.45 -12.14 -3.21
N PRO A 355 -44.64 -11.51 -3.08
CA PRO A 355 -45.86 -12.28 -2.82
C PRO A 355 -46.07 -13.24 -4.00
N ALA A 356 -46.26 -14.52 -3.69
CA ALA A 356 -46.71 -15.48 -4.66
C ALA A 356 -48.00 -14.93 -5.32
N ALA A 357 -47.92 -14.68 -6.62
CA ALA A 357 -49.10 -14.42 -7.42
C ALA A 357 -49.98 -15.68 -7.31
N VAL A 358 -51.10 -15.53 -6.61
CA VAL A 358 -52.21 -16.50 -6.60
C VAL A 358 -52.69 -16.58 -8.04
N GLN A 359 -52.42 -17.69 -8.70
CA GLN A 359 -53.14 -18.09 -9.90
C GLN A 359 -54.50 -18.68 -9.44
N ALA A 360 -55.57 -17.96 -9.73
CA ALA A 360 -56.91 -18.47 -9.80
C ALA A 360 -57.24 -18.71 -11.26
#